data_068e3559a93c7dc673ffd45ca74ac0ee
#
_entry.id   068e3559a93c7dc673ffd45ca74ac0ee
#
_cell.length_a   1.000
_cell.length_b   1.000
_cell.length_c   1.000
_cell.angle_alpha   90.00
_cell.angle_beta   90.00
_cell.angle_gamma   90.00
#
_symmetry.space_group_name_H-M   'P 1'
#
loop_
_entity.id
_entity.type
_entity.pdbx_description
1 polymer ?
#
loop_
_entity_poly.entity_id
_entity_poly.type
_entity_poly.pdbx_seq_one_letter_code
_entity_poly.pdbx_strand_id
1 'polypeptide(L)'
;MKKLVMWALCTWCMVSLPAAAQSLLNAHQSVDIKASIWKVWDAVKDFDGLNRWHPMFSDDVLQSGANGEIGSVRTMTVKDGPSFDEELLSFDALDKKFSYKVIDPNPLPISDYVSTIQVVESRRGYTAILWRSSFRNNSDGKMKDEEVIAFIDGAYRAGLDNLKTMFESK
;
A
#
# COMPACT_ATOMS: atom_id res chain seq x y z
N MET A 1 31.68 64.18 29.95
CA MET A 1 32.05 63.17 28.92
C MET A 1 31.06 62.02 29.01
N LYS A 2 30.02 62.01 28.14
CA LYS A 2 29.00 60.97 28.12
C LYS A 2 29.33 59.99 27.01
N LYS A 3 29.64 58.70 27.36
CA LYS A 3 29.89 57.65 26.39
C LYS A 3 28.57 57.07 25.89
N LEU A 4 28.26 57.25 24.62
CA LEU A 4 27.14 56.54 23.93
C LEU A 4 27.58 55.09 23.66
N VAL A 5 26.85 54.13 24.20
CA VAL A 5 26.99 52.73 23.86
C VAL A 5 25.94 52.42 22.79
N MET A 6 26.41 52.17 21.58
CA MET A 6 25.56 51.84 20.43
C MET A 6 25.36 50.32 20.42
N TRP A 7 24.11 49.85 20.70
CA TRP A 7 23.73 48.47 20.60
C TRP A 7 23.40 48.15 19.12
N ALA A 8 24.20 47.30 18.49
CA ALA A 8 23.89 46.76 17.17
C ALA A 8 22.94 45.60 17.33
N LEU A 9 21.66 45.79 16.90
CA LEU A 9 20.69 44.73 16.76
C LEU A 9 21.03 43.90 15.51
N CYS A 10 21.66 42.73 15.67
CA CYS A 10 21.75 41.75 14.59
C CYS A 10 20.39 41.07 14.41
N THR A 11 19.63 41.48 13.42
CA THR A 11 18.41 40.80 12.99
C THR A 11 18.80 39.53 12.23
N TRP A 12 18.67 38.37 12.89
CA TRP A 12 18.88 37.10 12.25
C TRP A 12 17.67 36.74 11.39
N CYS A 13 17.74 36.96 10.08
CA CYS A 13 16.77 36.48 9.13
C CYS A 13 16.83 34.95 9.09
N MET A 14 15.88 34.27 9.75
CA MET A 14 15.63 32.84 9.51
C MET A 14 15.04 32.70 8.11
N VAL A 15 15.86 32.28 7.16
CA VAL A 15 15.40 31.81 5.85
C VAL A 15 14.81 30.41 6.06
N SER A 16 13.48 30.33 6.16
CA SER A 16 12.77 29.05 6.10
C SER A 16 12.89 28.51 4.66
N LEU A 17 13.73 27.51 4.46
CA LEU A 17 13.73 26.73 3.21
C LEU A 17 12.37 26.04 3.08
N PRO A 18 11.70 26.14 1.91
CA PRO A 18 10.49 25.39 1.67
C PRO A 18 10.82 23.90 1.78
N ALA A 19 10.11 23.19 2.64
CA ALA A 19 10.14 21.72 2.64
C ALA A 19 9.75 21.26 1.23
N ALA A 20 10.65 20.60 0.53
CA ALA A 20 10.34 20.02 -0.77
C ALA A 20 9.18 19.04 -0.56
N ALA A 21 8.05 19.31 -1.19
CA ALA A 21 6.92 18.38 -1.14
C ALA A 21 7.36 17.06 -1.77
N GLN A 22 7.32 15.96 -0.99
CA GLN A 22 7.66 14.65 -1.50
C GLN A 22 6.73 14.29 -2.67
N SER A 23 7.30 13.78 -3.77
CA SER A 23 6.54 13.37 -4.95
C SER A 23 5.61 12.19 -4.63
N LEU A 24 4.45 12.18 -5.30
CA LEU A 24 3.55 11.03 -5.26
C LEU A 24 4.09 9.96 -6.20
N LEU A 25 4.39 8.79 -5.66
CA LEU A 25 4.89 7.63 -6.39
C LEU A 25 3.74 6.67 -6.70
N ASN A 26 3.91 5.80 -7.69
CA ASN A 26 2.92 4.80 -8.07
C ASN A 26 3.62 3.45 -8.28
N ALA A 27 2.95 2.38 -7.83
CA ALA A 27 3.30 1.00 -8.13
C ALA A 27 2.11 0.28 -8.75
N HIS A 28 2.35 -0.65 -9.67
CA HIS A 28 1.27 -1.43 -10.28
C HIS A 28 1.78 -2.77 -10.81
N GLN A 29 1.01 -3.81 -10.56
CA GLN A 29 1.24 -5.15 -11.09
C GLN A 29 -0.07 -5.75 -11.56
N SER A 30 0.02 -6.70 -12.47
CA SER A 30 -1.14 -7.48 -12.91
C SER A 30 -0.73 -8.90 -13.25
N VAL A 31 -1.70 -9.82 -13.17
CA VAL A 31 -1.52 -11.21 -13.58
C VAL A 31 -2.79 -11.74 -14.22
N ASP A 32 -2.65 -12.51 -15.30
CA ASP A 32 -3.73 -13.30 -15.90
C ASP A 32 -3.77 -14.70 -15.27
N ILE A 33 -4.93 -15.10 -14.77
CA ILE A 33 -5.20 -16.42 -14.17
C ILE A 33 -6.22 -17.15 -15.02
N LYS A 34 -5.94 -18.42 -15.34
CA LYS A 34 -6.86 -19.30 -16.09
C LYS A 34 -7.98 -19.83 -15.16
N ALA A 35 -8.90 -18.94 -14.80
CA ALA A 35 -10.05 -19.24 -13.96
C ALA A 35 -11.19 -18.27 -14.24
N SER A 36 -12.40 -18.61 -13.78
CA SER A 36 -13.54 -17.68 -13.88
C SER A 36 -13.38 -16.51 -12.92
N ILE A 37 -13.89 -15.34 -13.31
CA ILE A 37 -13.84 -14.11 -12.52
C ILE A 37 -14.42 -14.28 -11.11
N TRP A 38 -15.47 -15.08 -10.95
CA TRP A 38 -16.10 -15.35 -9.65
C TRP A 38 -15.17 -16.12 -8.71
N LYS A 39 -14.47 -17.15 -9.22
CA LYS A 39 -13.52 -17.92 -8.41
C LYS A 39 -12.33 -17.08 -7.97
N VAL A 40 -11.83 -16.22 -8.85
CA VAL A 40 -10.71 -15.33 -8.53
C VAL A 40 -11.16 -14.26 -7.54
N TRP A 41 -12.33 -13.66 -7.76
CA TRP A 41 -12.89 -12.68 -6.81
C TRP A 41 -13.12 -13.28 -5.43
N ASP A 42 -13.71 -14.47 -5.34
CA ASP A 42 -13.92 -15.17 -4.07
C ASP A 42 -12.63 -15.45 -3.29
N ALA A 43 -11.50 -15.60 -4.00
CA ALA A 43 -10.21 -15.82 -3.35
C ALA A 43 -9.59 -14.54 -2.76
N VAL A 44 -9.95 -13.34 -3.30
CA VAL A 44 -9.28 -12.08 -2.93
C VAL A 44 -10.17 -11.07 -2.23
N LYS A 45 -11.49 -11.25 -2.26
CA LYS A 45 -12.47 -10.24 -1.77
C LYS A 45 -12.47 -10.01 -0.26
N ASP A 46 -12.07 -11.02 0.51
CA ASP A 46 -12.08 -10.93 1.96
C ASP A 46 -10.93 -10.03 2.42
N PHE A 47 -11.28 -8.95 3.12
CA PHE A 47 -10.29 -7.96 3.55
C PHE A 47 -9.30 -8.55 4.56
N ASP A 48 -9.70 -9.54 5.36
CA ASP A 48 -8.85 -10.31 6.28
C ASP A 48 -8.28 -11.60 5.66
N GLY A 49 -8.16 -11.64 4.34
CA GLY A 49 -7.81 -12.87 3.61
C GLY A 49 -6.50 -12.85 2.85
N LEU A 50 -5.71 -11.77 2.94
CA LEU A 50 -4.51 -11.61 2.13
C LEU A 50 -3.45 -12.69 2.44
N ASN A 51 -3.27 -13.06 3.70
CA ASN A 51 -2.34 -14.10 4.15
C ASN A 51 -2.64 -15.50 3.58
N ARG A 52 -3.87 -15.74 3.12
CA ARG A 52 -4.27 -17.04 2.51
C ARG A 52 -3.62 -17.27 1.15
N TRP A 53 -3.22 -16.20 0.47
CA TRP A 53 -2.66 -16.27 -0.88
C TRP A 53 -1.38 -15.44 -1.08
N HIS A 54 -1.03 -14.56 -0.15
CA HIS A 54 0.17 -13.75 -0.25
C HIS A 54 1.29 -14.30 0.64
N PRO A 55 2.41 -14.81 0.08
CA PRO A 55 3.40 -15.56 0.85
C PRO A 55 4.23 -14.73 1.82
N MET A 56 4.21 -13.40 1.70
CA MET A 56 4.96 -12.49 2.58
C MET A 56 4.29 -12.26 3.94
N PHE A 57 3.00 -12.57 4.09
CA PHE A 57 2.27 -12.33 5.32
C PHE A 57 2.03 -13.63 6.09
N SER A 58 2.37 -13.60 7.38
CA SER A 58 2.10 -14.70 8.30
C SER A 58 0.70 -14.62 8.90
N ASP A 59 0.16 -13.40 9.01
CA ASP A 59 -1.14 -13.15 9.61
C ASP A 59 -1.84 -11.93 8.99
N ASP A 60 -3.19 -11.94 9.07
CA ASP A 60 -4.09 -10.90 8.59
C ASP A 60 -5.35 -10.97 9.46
N VAL A 61 -5.48 -10.06 10.42
CA VAL A 61 -6.51 -10.11 11.46
C VAL A 61 -7.36 -8.86 11.44
N LEU A 62 -8.67 -9.03 11.29
CA LEU A 62 -9.62 -7.96 11.41
C LEU A 62 -9.67 -7.45 12.86
N GLN A 63 -9.35 -6.18 13.07
CA GLN A 63 -9.37 -5.52 14.38
C GLN A 63 -10.73 -4.90 14.69
N SER A 64 -11.40 -4.40 13.65
CA SER A 64 -12.74 -3.81 13.76
C SER A 64 -13.50 -3.92 12.44
N GLY A 65 -14.84 -3.88 12.52
CA GLY A 65 -15.73 -3.97 11.37
C GLY A 65 -15.91 -5.38 10.84
N ALA A 66 -16.22 -5.51 9.55
CA ALA A 66 -16.45 -6.78 8.85
C ALA A 66 -15.89 -6.74 7.42
N ASN A 67 -15.72 -7.92 6.79
CA ASN A 67 -15.33 -8.01 5.38
C ASN A 67 -16.33 -7.24 4.50
N GLY A 68 -15.80 -6.33 3.65
CA GLY A 68 -16.60 -5.47 2.77
C GLY A 68 -17.25 -4.26 3.45
N GLU A 69 -17.11 -4.07 4.76
CA GLU A 69 -17.58 -2.89 5.48
C GLU A 69 -16.52 -1.77 5.42
N ILE A 70 -16.90 -0.61 4.87
CA ILE A 70 -16.01 0.55 4.76
C ILE A 70 -15.66 1.06 6.16
N GLY A 71 -14.37 1.36 6.39
CA GLY A 71 -13.83 1.76 7.68
C GLY A 71 -13.37 0.58 8.56
N SER A 72 -13.55 -0.67 8.10
CA SER A 72 -12.96 -1.84 8.77
C SER A 72 -11.45 -1.74 8.79
N VAL A 73 -10.85 -2.13 9.92
CA VAL A 73 -9.40 -2.11 10.13
C VAL A 73 -8.89 -3.53 10.30
N ARG A 74 -7.79 -3.85 9.62
CA ARG A 74 -7.05 -5.10 9.79
C ARG A 74 -5.60 -4.83 10.20
N THR A 75 -4.99 -5.75 10.93
CA THR A 75 -3.56 -5.79 11.18
C THR A 75 -2.92 -6.85 10.28
N MET A 76 -1.98 -6.40 9.49
CA MET A 76 -1.12 -7.25 8.64
C MET A 76 0.19 -7.54 9.37
N THR A 77 0.62 -8.80 9.39
CA THR A 77 1.93 -9.18 9.94
C THR A 77 2.82 -9.75 8.84
N VAL A 78 3.93 -9.08 8.57
CA VAL A 78 4.95 -9.58 7.62
C VAL A 78 5.65 -10.80 8.25
N LYS A 79 5.86 -11.85 7.47
CA LYS A 79 6.58 -13.04 7.94
C LYS A 79 8.01 -12.65 8.36
N ASP A 80 8.34 -12.96 9.61
CA ASP A 80 9.61 -12.59 10.24
C ASP A 80 9.89 -11.06 10.25
N GLY A 81 8.83 -10.24 10.20
CA GLY A 81 8.91 -8.80 10.07
C GLY A 81 7.88 -8.05 10.94
N PRO A 82 7.71 -6.74 10.67
CA PRO A 82 6.81 -5.89 11.43
C PRO A 82 5.34 -6.15 11.11
N SER A 83 4.46 -5.66 11.99
CA SER A 83 3.02 -5.53 11.73
C SER A 83 2.65 -4.07 11.46
N PHE A 84 1.59 -3.87 10.69
CA PHE A 84 1.00 -2.56 10.40
C PHE A 84 -0.50 -2.70 10.16
N ASP A 85 -1.21 -1.58 10.30
CA ASP A 85 -2.66 -1.55 10.17
C ASP A 85 -3.08 -0.98 8.82
N GLU A 86 -4.18 -1.52 8.29
CA GLU A 86 -4.83 -1.03 7.07
C GLU A 86 -6.33 -0.79 7.31
N GLU A 87 -6.87 0.23 6.64
CA GLU A 87 -8.29 0.59 6.68
C GLU A 87 -8.92 0.42 5.29
N LEU A 88 -10.07 -0.25 5.23
CA LEU A 88 -10.86 -0.41 4.01
C LEU A 88 -11.55 0.91 3.65
N LEU A 89 -11.23 1.48 2.49
CA LEU A 89 -11.77 2.75 2.01
C LEU A 89 -12.98 2.61 1.11
N SER A 90 -13.03 1.53 0.33
CA SER A 90 -14.14 1.24 -0.56
C SER A 90 -14.24 -0.25 -0.85
N PHE A 91 -15.46 -0.73 -1.10
CA PHE A 91 -15.73 -2.10 -1.53
C PHE A 91 -16.87 -2.11 -2.53
N ASP A 92 -16.61 -2.64 -3.73
CA ASP A 92 -17.59 -2.76 -4.82
C ASP A 92 -17.62 -4.21 -5.31
N ALA A 93 -18.61 -4.95 -4.85
CA ALA A 93 -18.79 -6.35 -5.24
C ALA A 93 -19.25 -6.54 -6.70
N LEU A 94 -19.89 -5.53 -7.29
CA LEU A 94 -20.33 -5.58 -8.70
C LEU A 94 -19.13 -5.40 -9.63
N ASP A 95 -18.33 -4.38 -9.38
CA ASP A 95 -17.09 -4.07 -10.12
C ASP A 95 -15.91 -4.92 -9.66
N LYS A 96 -16.09 -5.79 -8.63
CA LYS A 96 -15.06 -6.67 -8.08
C LYS A 96 -13.77 -5.91 -7.76
N LYS A 97 -13.92 -4.87 -6.96
CA LYS A 97 -12.87 -3.91 -6.65
C LYS A 97 -13.00 -3.47 -5.19
N PHE A 98 -11.87 -3.31 -4.52
CA PHE A 98 -11.81 -2.64 -3.23
C PHE A 98 -10.52 -1.82 -3.11
N SER A 99 -10.57 -0.76 -2.29
CA SER A 99 -9.44 0.09 -2.01
C SER A 99 -9.22 0.19 -0.50
N TYR A 100 -7.96 0.33 -0.10
CA TYR A 100 -7.56 0.44 1.28
C TYR A 100 -6.34 1.35 1.42
N LYS A 101 -6.07 1.81 2.64
CA LYS A 101 -4.88 2.59 2.98
C LYS A 101 -4.11 1.91 4.10
N VAL A 102 -2.80 2.12 4.14
CA VAL A 102 -1.99 1.87 5.36
C VAL A 102 -2.23 3.04 6.32
N ILE A 103 -2.40 2.72 7.60
CA ILE A 103 -2.58 3.74 8.67
C ILE A 103 -1.20 4.22 9.12
N ASP A 104 -0.98 5.53 9.03
CA ASP A 104 0.25 6.16 9.48
C ASP A 104 0.18 6.55 10.99
N PRO A 105 1.31 6.50 11.73
CA PRO A 105 2.63 6.07 11.28
C PRO A 105 2.74 4.55 11.14
N ASN A 106 3.53 4.09 10.16
CA ASN A 106 3.74 2.67 9.91
C ASN A 106 5.24 2.34 9.78
N PRO A 107 5.65 1.06 9.91
CA PRO A 107 7.07 0.65 9.87
C PRO A 107 7.64 0.50 8.45
N LEU A 108 6.82 0.67 7.41
CA LEU A 108 7.24 0.52 6.03
C LEU A 108 7.92 1.80 5.51
N PRO A 109 8.73 1.75 4.44
CA PRO A 109 9.40 2.94 3.89
C PRO A 109 8.46 3.82 3.06
N ILE A 110 7.17 3.87 3.42
CA ILE A 110 6.10 4.58 2.71
C ILE A 110 5.21 5.37 3.67
N SER A 111 4.57 6.41 3.17
CA SER A 111 3.48 7.12 3.83
C SER A 111 2.39 7.49 2.81
N ASP A 112 1.24 7.93 3.28
CA ASP A 112 0.09 8.29 2.42
C ASP A 112 -0.29 7.17 1.42
N TYR A 113 -0.08 5.90 1.81
CA TYR A 113 -0.30 4.76 0.94
C TYR A 113 -1.78 4.48 0.76
N VAL A 114 -2.23 4.47 -0.49
CA VAL A 114 -3.57 4.02 -0.89
C VAL A 114 -3.43 3.00 -2.01
N SER A 115 -4.09 1.88 -1.87
CA SER A 115 -4.04 0.79 -2.83
C SER A 115 -5.43 0.35 -3.30
N THR A 116 -5.48 -0.26 -4.48
CA THR A 116 -6.69 -0.83 -5.07
C THR A 116 -6.38 -2.18 -5.70
N ILE A 117 -7.19 -3.18 -5.36
CA ILE A 117 -7.26 -4.46 -6.06
C ILE A 117 -8.54 -4.49 -6.88
N GLN A 118 -8.41 -4.86 -8.16
CA GLN A 118 -9.55 -5.03 -9.07
C GLN A 118 -9.41 -6.33 -9.85
N VAL A 119 -10.50 -7.07 -9.98
CA VAL A 119 -10.60 -8.33 -10.73
C VAL A 119 -11.48 -8.10 -11.96
N VAL A 120 -10.94 -8.37 -13.14
CA VAL A 120 -11.63 -8.14 -14.43
C VAL A 120 -11.50 -9.34 -15.37
N GLU A 121 -12.44 -9.53 -16.27
CA GLU A 121 -12.25 -10.45 -17.38
C GLU A 121 -11.21 -9.90 -18.35
N SER A 122 -10.16 -10.68 -18.69
CA SER A 122 -9.12 -10.25 -19.63
C SER A 122 -9.33 -10.84 -21.01
N ARG A 123 -9.57 -12.14 -21.10
CA ARG A 123 -9.86 -12.89 -22.33
C ARG A 123 -10.67 -14.13 -22.00
N ARG A 124 -11.23 -14.79 -23.01
CA ARG A 124 -12.07 -15.98 -22.81
C ARG A 124 -11.41 -17.03 -21.92
N GLY A 125 -12.01 -17.27 -20.74
CA GLY A 125 -11.54 -18.24 -19.75
C GLY A 125 -10.40 -17.76 -18.86
N TYR A 126 -10.02 -16.47 -18.95
CA TYR A 126 -8.99 -15.85 -18.11
C TYR A 126 -9.53 -14.64 -17.38
N THR A 127 -9.01 -14.43 -16.20
CA THR A 127 -9.30 -13.29 -15.32
C THR A 127 -8.00 -12.57 -15.00
N ALA A 128 -7.97 -11.26 -15.16
CA ALA A 128 -6.86 -10.44 -14.71
C ALA A 128 -7.14 -9.87 -13.31
N ILE A 129 -6.10 -9.85 -12.47
CA ILE A 129 -6.05 -9.05 -11.25
C ILE A 129 -5.14 -7.87 -11.51
N LEU A 130 -5.65 -6.68 -11.20
CA LEU A 130 -4.91 -5.42 -11.27
C LEU A 130 -4.68 -4.94 -9.84
N TRP A 131 -3.43 -4.77 -9.44
CA TRP A 131 -3.05 -4.25 -8.13
C TRP A 131 -2.23 -2.97 -8.31
N ARG A 132 -2.70 -1.85 -7.78
CA ARG A 132 -2.07 -0.54 -7.94
C ARG A 132 -2.18 0.28 -6.67
N SER A 133 -1.17 1.12 -6.45
CA SER A 133 -1.14 2.06 -5.34
C SER A 133 -0.52 3.39 -5.72
N SER A 134 -0.80 4.37 -4.86
CA SER A 134 -0.08 5.64 -4.77
C SER A 134 0.44 5.81 -3.35
N PHE A 135 1.62 6.41 -3.19
CA PHE A 135 2.28 6.57 -1.89
C PHE A 135 3.39 7.63 -1.97
N ARG A 136 3.99 7.96 -0.83
CA ARG A 136 5.21 8.78 -0.75
C ARG A 136 6.35 7.95 -0.20
N ASN A 137 7.58 8.27 -0.60
CA ASN A 137 8.78 7.68 -0.01
C ASN A 137 8.97 8.24 1.41
N ASN A 138 8.93 7.36 2.42
CA ASN A 138 9.13 7.68 3.84
C ASN A 138 10.30 6.89 4.42
N SER A 139 11.34 6.64 3.61
CA SER A 139 12.53 5.89 4.01
C SER A 139 13.58 6.72 4.74
N ASP A 140 13.30 7.98 5.06
CA ASP A 140 14.27 8.94 5.66
C ASP A 140 15.57 9.05 4.84
N GLY A 141 15.46 9.04 3.52
CA GLY A 141 16.59 9.13 2.60
C GLY A 141 17.44 7.85 2.49
N LYS A 142 17.01 6.74 3.09
CA LYS A 142 17.71 5.45 3.02
C LYS A 142 17.50 4.72 1.69
N MET A 143 16.40 5.03 1.01
CA MET A 143 16.03 4.46 -0.29
C MET A 143 15.68 5.58 -1.27
N LYS A 144 16.05 5.39 -2.53
CA LYS A 144 15.58 6.25 -3.63
C LYS A 144 14.14 5.90 -3.98
N ASP A 145 13.47 6.82 -4.67
CA ASP A 145 12.07 6.62 -5.10
C ASP A 145 11.88 5.34 -5.92
N GLU A 146 12.82 5.06 -6.84
CA GLU A 146 12.79 3.85 -7.67
C GLU A 146 12.95 2.57 -6.85
N GLU A 147 13.72 2.61 -5.76
CA GLU A 147 13.92 1.47 -4.86
C GLU A 147 12.66 1.21 -4.02
N VAL A 148 11.96 2.27 -3.59
CA VAL A 148 10.68 2.13 -2.87
C VAL A 148 9.58 1.62 -3.82
N ILE A 149 9.53 2.12 -5.07
CA ILE A 149 8.61 1.58 -6.10
C ILE A 149 8.88 0.10 -6.32
N ALA A 150 10.15 -0.29 -6.51
CA ALA A 150 10.53 -1.67 -6.74
C ALA A 150 10.20 -2.59 -5.54
N PHE A 151 10.30 -2.07 -4.31
CA PHE A 151 9.91 -2.77 -3.09
C PHE A 151 8.40 -3.10 -3.10
N ILE A 152 7.54 -2.13 -3.41
CA ILE A 152 6.09 -2.34 -3.48
C ILE A 152 5.70 -3.23 -4.67
N ASP A 153 6.28 -3.01 -5.86
CA ASP A 153 6.05 -3.86 -7.03
C ASP A 153 6.46 -5.32 -6.78
N GLY A 154 7.58 -5.53 -6.08
CA GLY A 154 8.05 -6.85 -5.68
C GLY A 154 7.08 -7.56 -4.74
N ALA A 155 6.51 -6.84 -3.77
CA ALA A 155 5.48 -7.38 -2.89
C ALA A 155 4.24 -7.81 -3.69
N TYR A 156 3.72 -6.94 -4.56
CA TYR A 156 2.57 -7.29 -5.41
C TYR A 156 2.84 -8.51 -6.28
N ARG A 157 4.01 -8.54 -6.93
CA ARG A 157 4.41 -9.66 -7.78
C ARG A 157 4.41 -10.98 -7.02
N ALA A 158 5.00 -11.00 -5.81
CA ALA A 158 5.06 -12.21 -4.99
C ALA A 158 3.66 -12.76 -4.66
N GLY A 159 2.71 -11.87 -4.30
CA GLY A 159 1.32 -12.27 -4.03
C GLY A 159 0.61 -12.77 -5.28
N LEU A 160 0.65 -12.01 -6.37
CA LEU A 160 -0.05 -12.34 -7.61
C LEU A 160 0.47 -13.62 -8.27
N ASP A 161 1.78 -13.85 -8.28
CA ASP A 161 2.38 -15.07 -8.85
C ASP A 161 2.02 -16.30 -8.01
N ASN A 162 1.99 -16.18 -6.67
CA ASN A 162 1.53 -17.28 -5.82
C ASN A 162 0.05 -17.57 -6.03
N LEU A 163 -0.80 -16.54 -6.08
CA LEU A 163 -2.23 -16.73 -6.35
C LEU A 163 -2.46 -17.41 -7.70
N LYS A 164 -1.76 -17.01 -8.76
CA LYS A 164 -1.78 -17.68 -10.07
C LYS A 164 -1.42 -19.16 -9.93
N THR A 165 -0.35 -19.47 -9.22
CA THR A 165 0.11 -20.85 -8.99
C THR A 165 -0.97 -21.67 -8.28
N MET A 166 -1.65 -21.12 -7.28
CA MET A 166 -2.75 -21.80 -6.55
C MET A 166 -3.91 -22.21 -7.47
N PHE A 167 -4.18 -21.44 -8.53
CA PHE A 167 -5.25 -21.74 -9.49
C PHE A 167 -4.82 -22.68 -10.61
N GLU A 168 -3.57 -22.64 -11.03
CA GLU A 168 -3.07 -23.33 -12.24
C GLU A 168 -2.31 -24.65 -11.94
N SER A 169 -1.98 -24.92 -10.65
CA SER A 169 -1.26 -26.15 -10.23
C SER A 169 -2.19 -27.33 -9.89
N LYS A 170 -3.48 -27.27 -10.28
CA LYS A 170 -4.48 -28.31 -9.99
C LYS A 170 -4.78 -29.15 -11.22
#